data_e294ede13a98d5754ed9cf27abfbc996
#
_entry.id   e294ede13a98d5754ed9cf27abfbc996
#
_cell.length_a   1.000
_cell.length_b   1.000
_cell.length_c   1.000
_cell.angle_alpha   90.00
_cell.angle_beta   90.00
_cell.angle_gamma   90.00
#
_symmetry.space_group_name_H-M   'P 1'
#
loop_
_entity.id
_entity.type
_entity.pdbx_description
1 polymer ?
#
loop_
_entity_poly.entity_id
_entity_poly.type
_entity_poly.pdbx_seq_one_letter_code
_entity_poly.pdbx_strand_id
1 'polypeptide(L)'
;MAVDNPEGRGPFVLVCDHASNWVPTSLKGLGLPDSELERHIAWDPGALELARQLSELLDAPLVHATVSRLVLDVNRDPSHPGSIVTRSEDTEVPGNHEISSADRARRVQSIYEPYHRALDAVIEKTVARDAAPKIISVHSFTPIYRQEQRPWHIGILHGDDTRISQPLLELLRADGEFCVGDNQPYAPTDGVYHTLNRHCASRDLRSVLLELRSDTISTEGGREQWALRLERALRAIH
;
A
#
# COMPACT_ATOMS: atom_id res chain seq x y z
N MET A 1 2.33 9.66 -9.56
CA MET A 1 1.11 9.00 -9.07
C MET A 1 0.09 8.92 -10.18
N ALA A 2 -0.84 7.96 -10.09
CA ALA A 2 -2.00 7.86 -10.98
C ALA A 2 -3.27 7.61 -10.15
N VAL A 3 -4.42 7.85 -10.78
CA VAL A 3 -5.74 7.57 -10.21
C VAL A 3 -6.52 6.75 -11.22
N ASP A 4 -6.83 5.51 -10.87
CA ASP A 4 -7.68 4.62 -11.64
C ASP A 4 -9.13 4.77 -11.12
N ASN A 5 -10.12 4.56 -11.99
CA ASN A 5 -11.56 4.72 -11.70
C ASN A 5 -11.90 6.02 -10.92
N PRO A 6 -11.49 7.21 -11.37
CA PRO A 6 -11.67 8.48 -10.62
C PRO A 6 -13.12 8.87 -10.40
N GLU A 7 -14.05 8.27 -11.14
CA GLU A 7 -15.50 8.49 -11.05
C GLU A 7 -16.23 7.36 -10.29
N GLY A 8 -15.50 6.39 -9.75
CA GLY A 8 -16.05 5.29 -8.95
C GLY A 8 -16.97 5.82 -7.83
N ARG A 9 -18.11 5.16 -7.62
CA ARG A 9 -19.21 5.64 -6.75
C ARG A 9 -19.41 4.81 -5.50
N GLY A 10 -18.65 3.73 -5.34
CA GLY A 10 -18.69 2.92 -4.12
C GLY A 10 -18.23 3.69 -2.88
N PRO A 11 -18.60 3.20 -1.68
CA PRO A 11 -18.27 3.85 -0.42
C PRO A 11 -16.82 3.56 0.03
N PHE A 12 -15.89 3.41 -0.91
CA PHE A 12 -14.50 3.07 -0.67
C PHE A 12 -13.56 4.03 -1.42
N VAL A 13 -12.37 4.21 -0.87
CA VAL A 13 -11.21 4.75 -1.57
C VAL A 13 -10.08 3.74 -1.39
N LEU A 14 -9.49 3.29 -2.51
CA LEU A 14 -8.37 2.37 -2.49
C LEU A 14 -7.05 3.13 -2.64
N VAL A 15 -6.03 2.62 -1.97
CA VAL A 15 -4.68 3.19 -1.97
C VAL A 15 -3.68 2.06 -2.22
N CYS A 16 -2.66 2.30 -3.07
CA CYS A 16 -1.53 1.40 -3.24
C CYS A 16 -0.22 2.21 -3.27
N ASP A 17 0.43 2.31 -2.11
CA ASP A 17 1.60 3.17 -1.91
C ASP A 17 2.84 2.67 -2.66
N HIS A 18 2.99 1.34 -2.79
CA HIS A 18 4.18 0.70 -3.35
C HIS A 18 3.89 -0.02 -4.68
N ALA A 19 3.10 0.63 -5.53
CA ALA A 19 2.53 0.04 -6.75
C ALA A 19 3.52 -0.10 -7.92
N SER A 20 4.74 0.42 -7.83
CA SER A 20 5.65 0.49 -8.96
C SER A 20 7.11 0.34 -8.54
N ASN A 21 7.87 -0.38 -9.37
CA ASN A 21 9.33 -0.48 -9.27
C ASN A 21 10.06 0.51 -10.21
N TRP A 22 9.32 1.36 -10.92
CA TRP A 22 9.91 2.29 -11.87
C TRP A 22 10.77 3.35 -11.17
N VAL A 23 11.98 3.54 -11.69
CA VAL A 23 12.92 4.59 -11.28
C VAL A 23 13.08 5.59 -12.44
N PRO A 24 12.91 6.90 -12.20
CA PRO A 24 13.17 7.92 -13.23
C PRO A 24 14.53 7.75 -13.88
N THR A 25 14.59 7.85 -15.20
CA THR A 25 15.84 7.64 -16.00
C THR A 25 16.98 8.57 -15.55
N SER A 26 16.64 9.78 -15.08
CA SER A 26 17.60 10.73 -14.50
C SER A 26 18.33 10.20 -13.26
N LEU A 27 17.74 9.23 -12.54
CA LEU A 27 18.34 8.60 -11.38
C LEU A 27 19.12 7.31 -11.70
N LYS A 28 19.24 6.95 -12.99
CA LYS A 28 20.09 5.84 -13.48
C LYS A 28 19.89 4.53 -12.70
N GLY A 29 18.62 4.13 -12.47
CA GLY A 29 18.29 2.93 -11.71
C GLY A 29 18.75 2.96 -10.24
N LEU A 30 19.09 4.11 -9.68
CA LEU A 30 19.71 4.26 -8.34
C LEU A 30 21.05 3.48 -8.20
N GLY A 31 21.70 3.12 -9.32
CA GLY A 31 22.90 2.30 -9.32
C GLY A 31 22.64 0.81 -9.07
N LEU A 32 21.38 0.37 -9.13
CA LEU A 32 20.97 -1.01 -8.98
C LEU A 32 20.83 -1.70 -10.33
N PRO A 33 21.12 -3.01 -10.44
CA PRO A 33 20.74 -3.82 -11.57
C PRO A 33 19.21 -4.03 -11.61
N ASP A 34 18.66 -4.28 -12.80
CA ASP A 34 17.23 -4.48 -13.00
C ASP A 34 16.65 -5.60 -12.10
N SER A 35 17.43 -6.67 -11.85
CA SER A 35 17.05 -7.77 -10.99
C SER A 35 16.74 -7.33 -9.53
N GLU A 36 17.40 -6.31 -9.02
CA GLU A 36 17.13 -5.77 -7.70
C GLU A 36 15.86 -4.91 -7.71
N LEU A 37 15.58 -4.22 -8.82
CA LEU A 37 14.35 -3.43 -8.99
C LEU A 37 13.11 -4.32 -9.19
N GLU A 38 13.25 -5.57 -9.56
CA GLU A 38 12.15 -6.54 -9.63
C GLU A 38 11.79 -7.13 -8.27
N ARG A 39 12.67 -7.00 -7.26
CA ARG A 39 12.44 -7.53 -5.92
C ARG A 39 11.46 -6.66 -5.11
N HIS A 40 10.85 -7.28 -4.10
CA HIS A 40 9.95 -6.63 -3.14
C HIS A 40 10.56 -5.45 -2.37
N ILE A 41 11.87 -5.27 -2.42
CA ILE A 41 12.52 -4.08 -1.84
C ILE A 41 12.17 -2.79 -2.59
N ALA A 42 11.85 -2.90 -3.89
CA ALA A 42 11.53 -1.77 -4.77
C ALA A 42 10.04 -1.45 -4.86
N TRP A 43 9.18 -2.43 -4.67
CA TRP A 43 7.73 -2.35 -4.82
C TRP A 43 7.03 -3.52 -4.13
N ASP A 44 5.70 -3.55 -4.15
CA ASP A 44 4.89 -4.64 -3.60
C ASP A 44 4.32 -5.49 -4.76
N PRO A 45 4.97 -6.62 -5.15
CA PRO A 45 4.55 -7.42 -6.31
C PRO A 45 3.10 -7.92 -6.19
N GLY A 46 2.30 -7.70 -7.23
CA GLY A 46 0.90 -8.13 -7.33
C GLY A 46 -0.11 -7.22 -6.61
N ALA A 47 0.35 -6.28 -5.77
CA ALA A 47 -0.55 -5.42 -5.00
C ALA A 47 -1.36 -4.46 -5.88
N LEU A 48 -0.74 -3.85 -6.89
CA LEU A 48 -1.44 -2.94 -7.81
C LEU A 48 -2.51 -3.65 -8.63
N GLU A 49 -2.18 -4.81 -9.18
CA GLU A 49 -3.11 -5.61 -9.98
C GLU A 49 -4.32 -6.05 -9.15
N LEU A 50 -4.09 -6.49 -7.91
CA LEU A 50 -5.16 -6.80 -6.96
C LEU A 50 -6.00 -5.55 -6.62
N ALA A 51 -5.35 -4.42 -6.35
CA ALA A 51 -6.03 -3.16 -6.04
C ALA A 51 -6.90 -2.67 -7.21
N ARG A 52 -6.49 -2.88 -8.47
CA ARG A 52 -7.28 -2.59 -9.66
C ARG A 52 -8.52 -3.46 -9.76
N GLN A 53 -8.40 -4.77 -9.54
CA GLN A 53 -9.55 -5.67 -9.50
C GLN A 53 -10.53 -5.29 -8.39
N LEU A 54 -10.04 -4.93 -7.21
CA LEU A 54 -10.89 -4.42 -6.12
C LEU A 54 -11.55 -3.08 -6.49
N SER A 55 -10.84 -2.18 -7.18
CA SER A 55 -11.39 -0.91 -7.66
C SER A 55 -12.57 -1.11 -8.60
N GLU A 56 -12.47 -2.07 -9.52
CA GLU A 56 -13.56 -2.44 -10.41
C GLU A 56 -14.74 -3.07 -9.66
N LEU A 57 -14.47 -4.07 -8.83
CA LEU A 57 -15.50 -4.81 -8.07
C LEU A 57 -16.23 -3.91 -7.06
N LEU A 58 -15.55 -3.01 -6.39
CA LEU A 58 -16.12 -2.10 -5.38
C LEU A 58 -16.65 -0.79 -6.00
N ASP A 59 -16.44 -0.56 -7.30
CA ASP A 59 -16.68 0.72 -7.98
C ASP A 59 -16.03 1.88 -7.22
N ALA A 60 -14.75 1.74 -6.86
CA ALA A 60 -14.03 2.65 -5.98
C ALA A 60 -12.84 3.29 -6.67
N PRO A 61 -12.59 4.60 -6.49
CA PRO A 61 -11.36 5.21 -6.97
C PRO A 61 -10.14 4.59 -6.29
N LEU A 62 -9.05 4.40 -7.07
CA LEU A 62 -7.77 3.89 -6.62
C LEU A 62 -6.68 4.93 -6.87
N VAL A 63 -6.02 5.38 -5.82
CA VAL A 63 -4.82 6.21 -5.90
C VAL A 63 -3.59 5.34 -5.72
N HIS A 64 -2.64 5.40 -6.67
CA HIS A 64 -1.44 4.59 -6.56
C HIS A 64 -0.15 5.33 -6.96
N ALA A 65 0.97 4.94 -6.34
CA ALA A 65 2.28 5.44 -6.70
C ALA A 65 2.73 4.89 -8.08
N THR A 66 3.48 5.70 -8.82
CA THR A 66 4.05 5.32 -10.13
C THR A 66 5.57 5.29 -10.11
N VAL A 67 6.16 5.42 -8.94
CA VAL A 67 7.61 5.46 -8.71
C VAL A 67 7.95 4.50 -7.59
N SER A 68 9.10 3.82 -7.72
CA SER A 68 9.61 2.90 -6.72
C SER A 68 9.77 3.55 -5.33
N ARG A 69 9.43 2.81 -4.28
CA ARG A 69 9.68 3.21 -2.89
C ARG A 69 11.16 3.45 -2.58
N LEU A 70 12.07 2.87 -3.37
CA LEU A 70 13.51 3.14 -3.24
C LEU A 70 13.89 4.57 -3.65
N VAL A 71 13.12 5.20 -4.55
CA VAL A 71 13.32 6.61 -4.89
C VAL A 71 12.83 7.51 -3.76
N LEU A 72 11.61 7.27 -3.30
CA LEU A 72 11.01 7.88 -2.11
C LEU A 72 9.79 7.07 -1.70
N ASP A 73 9.77 6.60 -0.46
CA ASP A 73 8.64 5.88 0.11
C ASP A 73 7.54 6.87 0.51
N VAL A 74 6.42 6.86 -0.24
CA VAL A 74 5.28 7.75 0.02
C VAL A 74 4.52 7.35 1.30
N ASN A 75 4.68 6.11 1.76
CA ASN A 75 4.12 5.64 3.03
C ASN A 75 5.06 5.88 4.23
N ARG A 76 5.91 6.91 4.14
CA ARG A 76 6.77 7.39 5.23
C ARG A 76 6.73 8.91 5.31
N ASP A 77 6.87 9.46 6.51
CA ASP A 77 7.11 10.89 6.64
C ASP A 77 8.41 11.27 5.91
N PRO A 78 8.46 12.36 5.13
CA PRO A 78 9.67 12.76 4.41
C PRO A 78 10.89 12.98 5.29
N SER A 79 10.70 13.33 6.57
CA SER A 79 11.80 13.49 7.55
C SER A 79 12.29 12.15 8.12
N HIS A 80 11.51 11.09 7.98
CA HIS A 80 11.87 9.76 8.48
C HIS A 80 13.06 9.20 7.69
N PRO A 81 14.10 8.62 8.34
CA PRO A 81 15.25 8.04 7.65
C PRO A 81 14.88 6.99 6.61
N GLY A 82 13.80 6.22 6.85
CA GLY A 82 13.28 5.21 5.95
C GLY A 82 12.53 5.76 4.72
N SER A 83 12.36 7.08 4.57
CA SER A 83 11.69 7.65 3.40
C SER A 83 12.54 7.56 2.12
N ILE A 84 13.86 7.60 2.25
CA ILE A 84 14.85 7.40 1.19
C ILE A 84 15.96 6.54 1.79
N VAL A 85 15.84 5.23 1.63
CA VAL A 85 16.76 4.27 2.23
C VAL A 85 18.06 4.17 1.44
N THR A 86 19.20 4.08 2.12
CA THR A 86 20.51 3.78 1.54
C THR A 86 20.76 2.28 1.44
N ARG A 87 20.00 1.48 2.18
CA ARG A 87 20.07 0.02 2.19
C ARG A 87 18.69 -0.56 2.47
N SER A 88 18.32 -1.61 1.75
CA SER A 88 17.12 -2.40 2.00
C SER A 88 17.50 -3.87 2.04
N GLU A 89 17.23 -4.55 3.16
CA GLU A 89 17.77 -5.88 3.48
C GLU A 89 19.31 -5.91 3.32
N ASP A 90 19.81 -6.77 2.43
CA ASP A 90 21.25 -6.88 2.14
C ASP A 90 21.68 -6.08 0.90
N THR A 91 20.75 -5.36 0.25
CA THR A 91 21.00 -4.58 -0.95
C THR A 91 21.30 -3.13 -0.61
N GLU A 92 22.52 -2.68 -0.93
CA GLU A 92 22.86 -1.25 -0.90
C GLU A 92 22.19 -0.53 -2.06
N VAL A 93 21.75 0.72 -1.83
CA VAL A 93 21.13 1.59 -2.85
C VAL A 93 22.07 2.76 -3.14
N PRO A 94 23.05 2.59 -4.05
CA PRO A 94 24.15 3.57 -4.23
C PRO A 94 23.66 4.98 -4.55
N GLY A 95 22.60 5.11 -5.36
CA GLY A 95 22.03 6.41 -5.75
C GLY A 95 21.33 7.19 -4.63
N ASN A 96 21.26 6.60 -3.44
CA ASN A 96 20.71 7.25 -2.24
C ASN A 96 21.79 7.61 -1.20
N HIS A 97 23.02 7.16 -1.41
CA HIS A 97 24.13 7.59 -0.55
C HIS A 97 24.43 9.07 -0.81
N GLU A 98 24.68 9.81 0.27
CA GLU A 98 25.07 11.24 0.21
C GLU A 98 24.10 12.12 -0.60
N ILE A 99 22.79 11.74 -0.64
CA ILE A 99 21.78 12.56 -1.32
C ILE A 99 21.76 13.98 -0.70
N SER A 100 21.89 15.00 -1.56
CA SER A 100 21.85 16.40 -1.10
C SER A 100 20.46 16.77 -0.56
N SER A 101 20.40 17.75 0.32
CA SER A 101 19.13 18.30 0.82
C SER A 101 18.26 18.84 -0.32
N ALA A 102 18.87 19.40 -1.37
CA ALA A 102 18.17 19.86 -2.56
C ALA A 102 17.57 18.72 -3.37
N ASP A 103 18.29 17.60 -3.52
CA ASP A 103 17.76 16.41 -4.22
C ASP A 103 16.64 15.73 -3.43
N ARG A 104 16.79 15.62 -2.11
CA ARG A 104 15.74 15.16 -1.22
C ARG A 104 14.48 16.03 -1.37
N ALA A 105 14.62 17.34 -1.29
CA ALA A 105 13.51 18.27 -1.45
C ALA A 105 12.82 18.12 -2.83
N ARG A 106 13.60 17.95 -3.90
CA ARG A 106 13.03 17.70 -5.23
C ARG A 106 12.21 16.42 -5.28
N ARG A 107 12.68 15.32 -4.68
CA ARG A 107 11.90 14.07 -4.62
C ARG A 107 10.60 14.26 -3.82
N VAL A 108 10.67 14.95 -2.68
CA VAL A 108 9.46 15.26 -1.89
C VAL A 108 8.46 16.09 -2.72
N GLN A 109 8.89 17.17 -3.34
CA GLN A 109 8.02 18.06 -4.13
C GLN A 109 7.45 17.39 -5.39
N SER A 110 8.19 16.47 -6.01
CA SER A 110 7.77 15.85 -7.27
C SER A 110 7.06 14.51 -7.11
N ILE A 111 7.18 13.83 -5.97
CA ILE A 111 6.62 12.49 -5.74
C ILE A 111 5.66 12.48 -4.55
N TYR A 112 6.15 12.83 -3.36
CA TYR A 112 5.38 12.75 -2.13
C TYR A 112 4.20 13.72 -2.10
N GLU A 113 4.46 15.02 -2.30
CA GLU A 113 3.41 16.04 -2.25
C GLU A 113 2.30 15.83 -3.30
N PRO A 114 2.61 15.54 -4.58
CA PRO A 114 1.57 15.28 -5.57
C PRO A 114 0.76 14.03 -5.25
N TYR A 115 1.41 12.96 -4.71
CA TYR A 115 0.74 11.74 -4.31
C TYR A 115 -0.31 12.00 -3.23
N HIS A 116 0.10 12.61 -2.12
CA HIS A 116 -0.80 12.89 -1.00
C HIS A 116 -1.87 13.93 -1.34
N ARG A 117 -1.55 14.92 -2.18
CA ARG A 117 -2.54 15.88 -2.67
C ARG A 117 -3.62 15.22 -3.53
N ALA A 118 -3.24 14.28 -4.38
CA ALA A 118 -4.22 13.53 -5.17
C ALA A 118 -5.10 12.64 -4.29
N LEU A 119 -4.53 11.99 -3.28
CA LEU A 119 -5.29 11.19 -2.34
C LEU A 119 -6.26 12.06 -1.52
N ASP A 120 -5.83 13.23 -1.04
CA ASP A 120 -6.72 14.20 -0.38
C ASP A 120 -7.90 14.58 -1.29
N ALA A 121 -7.64 14.94 -2.54
CA ALA A 121 -8.68 15.34 -3.47
C ALA A 121 -9.69 14.22 -3.76
N VAL A 122 -9.23 12.97 -3.88
CA VAL A 122 -10.10 11.80 -4.06
C VAL A 122 -10.93 11.53 -2.82
N ILE A 123 -10.33 11.59 -1.63
CA ILE A 123 -11.06 11.43 -0.35
C ILE A 123 -12.12 12.52 -0.21
N GLU A 124 -11.78 13.79 -0.41
CA GLU A 124 -12.71 14.92 -0.33
C GLU A 124 -13.89 14.76 -1.31
N LYS A 125 -13.60 14.37 -2.56
CA LYS A 125 -14.63 14.10 -3.57
C LYS A 125 -15.55 12.95 -3.12
N THR A 126 -15.01 11.92 -2.49
CA THR A 126 -15.79 10.77 -2.03
C THR A 126 -16.61 11.13 -0.78
N VAL A 127 -16.03 11.83 0.19
CA VAL A 127 -16.74 12.33 1.39
C VAL A 127 -17.91 13.26 1.01
N ALA A 128 -17.78 14.07 -0.04
CA ALA A 128 -18.86 14.93 -0.50
C ALA A 128 -20.08 14.14 -1.03
N ARG A 129 -19.90 12.89 -1.43
CA ARG A 129 -20.97 11.98 -1.92
C ARG A 129 -21.44 10.99 -0.86
N ASP A 130 -20.53 10.48 -0.05
CA ASP A 130 -20.75 9.54 1.03
C ASP A 130 -20.04 10.07 2.29
N ALA A 131 -20.79 10.33 3.33
CA ALA A 131 -20.28 10.98 4.54
C ALA A 131 -19.18 10.18 5.27
N ALA A 132 -19.04 8.88 5.02
CA ALA A 132 -18.11 8.02 5.72
C ALA A 132 -17.47 6.94 4.82
N PRO A 133 -16.69 7.33 3.80
CA PRO A 133 -16.01 6.34 2.96
C PRO A 133 -15.01 5.54 3.79
N LYS A 134 -14.80 4.28 3.38
CA LYS A 134 -13.81 3.38 3.96
C LYS A 134 -12.52 3.46 3.14
N ILE A 135 -11.39 3.70 3.78
CA ILE A 135 -10.10 3.82 3.11
C ILE A 135 -9.33 2.50 3.26
N ILE A 136 -9.05 1.86 2.14
CA ILE A 136 -8.41 0.55 2.09
C ILE A 136 -7.04 0.68 1.43
N SER A 137 -5.97 0.49 2.18
CA SER A 137 -4.62 0.43 1.62
C SER A 137 -4.26 -1.01 1.27
N VAL A 138 -3.73 -1.23 0.07
CA VAL A 138 -3.40 -2.56 -0.46
C VAL A 138 -1.89 -2.66 -0.65
N HIS A 139 -1.30 -3.61 0.06
CA HIS A 139 0.13 -3.93 0.04
C HIS A 139 0.37 -5.42 -0.17
N SER A 140 1.62 -5.79 -0.37
CA SER A 140 2.03 -7.19 -0.33
C SER A 140 3.38 -7.37 0.37
N PHE A 141 3.55 -8.53 0.99
CA PHE A 141 4.77 -8.92 1.68
C PHE A 141 5.34 -10.24 1.15
N THR A 142 6.65 -10.44 1.30
CA THR A 142 7.33 -11.67 0.90
C THR A 142 7.03 -12.83 1.85
N PRO A 143 6.82 -14.08 1.35
CA PRO A 143 6.59 -15.26 2.18
C PRO A 143 7.78 -15.62 3.08
N ILE A 144 8.97 -15.20 2.72
CA ILE A 144 10.18 -15.42 3.50
C ILE A 144 10.88 -14.08 3.70
N TYR A 145 11.22 -13.75 4.93
CA TYR A 145 11.98 -12.56 5.28
C TYR A 145 13.13 -12.92 6.22
N ARG A 146 14.36 -12.57 5.85
CA ARG A 146 15.57 -12.91 6.62
C ARG A 146 15.64 -14.38 7.04
N GLN A 147 15.31 -15.30 6.11
CA GLN A 147 15.25 -16.75 6.30
C GLN A 147 14.10 -17.26 7.20
N GLU A 148 13.26 -16.38 7.72
CA GLU A 148 12.09 -16.76 8.50
C GLU A 148 10.85 -16.86 7.60
N GLN A 149 10.12 -17.96 7.70
CA GLN A 149 8.86 -18.15 6.99
C GLN A 149 7.74 -17.33 7.66
N ARG A 150 6.94 -16.69 6.85
CA ARG A 150 5.75 -15.94 7.27
C ARG A 150 4.50 -16.76 6.98
N PRO A 151 3.82 -17.29 8.00
CA PRO A 151 2.72 -18.25 7.81
C PRO A 151 1.43 -17.58 7.29
N TRP A 152 1.28 -16.27 7.51
CA TRP A 152 0.06 -15.55 7.15
C TRP A 152 -0.09 -15.44 5.63
N HIS A 153 -1.30 -15.71 5.13
CA HIS A 153 -1.67 -15.48 3.74
C HIS A 153 -2.09 -14.04 3.51
N ILE A 154 -2.69 -13.44 4.54
CA ILE A 154 -3.06 -12.03 4.60
C ILE A 154 -2.85 -11.48 6.01
N GLY A 155 -2.36 -10.27 6.12
CA GLY A 155 -2.33 -9.45 7.33
C GLY A 155 -3.36 -8.34 7.26
N ILE A 156 -4.04 -8.09 8.36
CA ILE A 156 -4.96 -6.98 8.55
C ILE A 156 -4.32 -6.04 9.55
N LEU A 157 -3.85 -4.89 9.07
CA LEU A 157 -3.16 -3.91 9.91
C LEU A 157 -4.09 -2.75 10.25
N HIS A 158 -4.10 -2.40 11.54
CA HIS A 158 -4.93 -1.32 12.06
C HIS A 158 -4.29 -0.67 13.28
N GLY A 159 -4.61 0.61 13.52
CA GLY A 159 -4.34 1.30 14.77
C GLY A 159 -5.46 1.02 15.80
N ASP A 160 -5.80 2.04 16.59
CA ASP A 160 -6.85 1.96 17.60
C ASP A 160 -8.27 1.86 16.99
N ASP A 161 -8.45 2.35 15.75
CA ASP A 161 -9.72 2.21 15.05
C ASP A 161 -9.84 0.81 14.43
N THR A 162 -10.74 0.02 15.01
CA THR A 162 -11.01 -1.36 14.60
C THR A 162 -12.33 -1.53 13.84
N ARG A 163 -12.99 -0.43 13.47
CA ARG A 163 -14.34 -0.47 12.83
C ARG A 163 -14.38 -1.24 11.51
N ILE A 164 -13.23 -1.38 10.81
CA ILE A 164 -13.10 -2.24 9.62
C ILE A 164 -12.36 -3.52 9.96
N SER A 165 -11.24 -3.42 10.66
CA SER A 165 -10.33 -4.54 10.87
C SER A 165 -10.94 -5.69 11.66
N GLN A 166 -11.67 -5.38 12.75
CA GLN A 166 -12.26 -6.42 13.59
C GLN A 166 -13.29 -7.28 12.82
N PRO A 167 -14.33 -6.71 12.16
CA PRO A 167 -15.25 -7.53 11.38
C PRO A 167 -14.57 -8.21 10.19
N LEU A 168 -13.56 -7.58 9.56
CA LEU A 168 -12.82 -8.19 8.46
C LEU A 168 -12.03 -9.42 8.92
N LEU A 169 -11.35 -9.34 10.06
CA LEU A 169 -10.66 -10.46 10.70
C LEU A 169 -11.61 -11.62 11.00
N GLU A 170 -12.78 -11.33 11.55
CA GLU A 170 -13.80 -12.33 11.87
C GLU A 170 -14.30 -13.03 10.60
N LEU A 171 -14.64 -12.27 9.55
CA LEU A 171 -15.11 -12.82 8.28
C LEU A 171 -14.06 -13.67 7.58
N LEU A 172 -12.82 -13.21 7.50
CA LEU A 172 -11.74 -13.94 6.83
C LEU A 172 -11.30 -15.19 7.61
N ARG A 173 -11.34 -15.15 8.95
CA ARG A 173 -11.02 -16.31 9.80
C ARG A 173 -12.12 -17.38 9.78
N ALA A 174 -13.39 -16.95 9.63
CA ALA A 174 -14.51 -17.89 9.55
C ALA A 174 -14.47 -18.78 8.31
N ASP A 175 -13.81 -18.36 7.24
CA ASP A 175 -13.56 -19.15 6.03
C ASP A 175 -12.68 -20.39 6.31
N GLY A 176 -11.75 -20.30 7.28
CA GLY A 176 -10.91 -21.41 7.73
C GLY A 176 -9.83 -21.87 6.74
N GLU A 177 -9.81 -21.28 5.54
CA GLU A 177 -8.91 -21.68 4.44
C GLU A 177 -7.52 -21.01 4.59
N PHE A 178 -7.47 -19.81 5.19
CA PHE A 178 -6.27 -18.98 5.23
C PHE A 178 -5.82 -18.63 6.63
N CYS A 179 -4.50 -18.53 6.81
CA CYS A 179 -3.92 -17.97 8.01
C CYS A 179 -4.00 -16.44 7.93
N VAL A 180 -4.81 -15.82 8.79
CA VAL A 180 -5.08 -14.37 8.83
C VAL A 180 -4.36 -13.74 10.02
N GLY A 181 -3.41 -12.86 9.74
CA GLY A 181 -2.65 -12.10 10.71
C GLY A 181 -3.40 -10.86 11.19
N ASP A 182 -3.41 -10.63 12.49
CA ASP A 182 -3.87 -9.42 13.14
C ASP A 182 -2.65 -8.59 13.53
N ASN A 183 -2.42 -7.45 12.87
CA ASN A 183 -1.18 -6.71 12.95
C ASN A 183 0.06 -7.61 12.75
N GLN A 184 -0.01 -8.48 11.71
CA GLN A 184 1.06 -9.37 11.28
C GLN A 184 1.10 -9.41 9.74
N PRO A 185 2.27 -9.51 9.10
CA PRO A 185 3.62 -9.58 9.67
C PRO A 185 4.19 -8.24 10.11
N TYR A 186 3.43 -7.17 9.98
CA TYR A 186 3.77 -5.81 10.40
C TYR A 186 2.68 -5.23 11.29
N ALA A 187 3.05 -4.21 12.08
CA ALA A 187 2.13 -3.42 12.88
C ALA A 187 2.33 -1.91 12.60
N PRO A 188 1.37 -1.04 12.94
CA PRO A 188 1.54 0.42 12.79
C PRO A 188 2.79 0.97 13.48
N THR A 189 3.25 0.34 14.57
CA THR A 189 4.48 0.68 15.29
C THR A 189 5.75 0.53 14.46
N ASP A 190 5.70 -0.26 13.37
CA ASP A 190 6.81 -0.43 12.43
C ASP A 190 6.92 0.72 11.42
N GLY A 191 6.05 1.72 11.59
CA GLY A 191 5.99 2.91 10.76
C GLY A 191 5.37 2.69 9.37
N VAL A 192 4.73 1.56 9.12
CA VAL A 192 4.13 1.19 7.81
C VAL A 192 2.75 1.79 7.57
N TYR A 193 2.24 2.59 8.50
CA TYR A 193 0.85 3.08 8.51
C TYR A 193 0.73 4.59 8.26
N HIS A 194 1.76 5.21 7.66
CA HIS A 194 1.85 6.66 7.51
C HIS A 194 0.73 7.25 6.66
N THR A 195 0.46 6.68 5.50
CA THR A 195 -0.58 7.16 4.58
C THR A 195 -1.95 7.19 5.26
N LEU A 196 -2.34 6.11 5.92
CA LEU A 196 -3.62 6.05 6.62
C LEU A 196 -3.67 6.99 7.82
N ASN A 197 -2.62 7.07 8.62
CA ASN A 197 -2.54 8.02 9.73
C ASN A 197 -2.69 9.47 9.25
N ARG A 198 -2.01 9.83 8.16
CA ARG A 198 -2.04 11.17 7.59
C ARG A 198 -3.43 11.58 7.11
N HIS A 199 -4.13 10.69 6.43
CA HIS A 199 -5.38 11.03 5.73
C HIS A 199 -6.65 10.69 6.51
N CYS A 200 -6.60 9.73 7.43
CA CYS A 200 -7.80 9.22 8.08
C CYS A 200 -7.96 9.71 9.52
N ALA A 201 -6.89 9.75 10.32
CA ALA A 201 -6.98 10.01 11.75
C ALA A 201 -7.67 11.35 12.10
N SER A 202 -7.29 12.45 11.45
CA SER A 202 -7.86 13.78 11.71
C SER A 202 -9.29 13.96 11.16
N ARG A 203 -9.74 13.07 10.28
CA ARG A 203 -11.05 13.10 9.63
C ARG A 203 -12.02 12.07 10.19
N ASP A 204 -11.62 11.30 11.19
CA ASP A 204 -12.36 10.14 11.74
C ASP A 204 -12.83 9.16 10.65
N LEU A 205 -12.05 9.00 9.57
CA LEU A 205 -12.35 8.07 8.50
C LEU A 205 -11.91 6.67 8.89
N ARG A 206 -12.79 5.71 8.67
CA ARG A 206 -12.50 4.29 8.89
C ARG A 206 -11.46 3.82 7.88
N SER A 207 -10.43 3.13 8.35
CA SER A 207 -9.36 2.66 7.47
C SER A 207 -8.78 1.32 7.90
N VAL A 208 -8.20 0.61 6.93
CA VAL A 208 -7.46 -0.64 7.16
C VAL A 208 -6.38 -0.78 6.10
N LEU A 209 -5.25 -1.38 6.48
CA LEU A 209 -4.20 -1.77 5.55
C LEU A 209 -4.20 -3.29 5.40
N LEU A 210 -4.27 -3.74 4.16
CA LEU A 210 -4.23 -5.14 3.76
C LEU A 210 -2.82 -5.48 3.29
N GLU A 211 -2.22 -6.50 3.90
CA GLU A 211 -0.93 -7.07 3.51
C GLU A 211 -1.17 -8.46 2.93
N LEU A 212 -1.08 -8.63 1.62
CA LEU A 212 -1.23 -9.93 0.95
C LEU A 212 0.14 -10.61 0.82
N ARG A 213 0.23 -11.91 1.12
CA ARG A 213 1.48 -12.62 0.85
C ARG A 213 1.67 -12.77 -0.66
N SER A 214 2.76 -12.23 -1.19
CA SER A 214 2.98 -12.01 -2.62
C SER A 214 2.89 -13.27 -3.48
N ASP A 215 3.24 -14.44 -2.95
CA ASP A 215 3.09 -15.73 -3.66
C ASP A 215 1.62 -16.08 -3.93
N THR A 216 0.68 -15.66 -3.06
CA THR A 216 -0.76 -15.93 -3.23
C THR A 216 -1.44 -15.04 -4.27
N ILE A 217 -0.80 -13.92 -4.63
CA ILE A 217 -1.28 -12.96 -5.63
C ILE A 217 -0.34 -12.84 -6.84
N SER A 218 0.61 -13.77 -6.99
CA SER A 218 1.56 -13.79 -8.10
C SER A 218 0.92 -14.14 -9.44
N THR A 219 -0.16 -14.91 -9.42
CA THR A 219 -0.92 -15.32 -10.61
C THR A 219 -2.22 -14.52 -10.76
N GLU A 220 -2.75 -14.44 -11.98
CA GLU A 220 -4.04 -13.81 -12.25
C GLU A 220 -5.18 -14.48 -11.45
N GLY A 221 -5.25 -15.81 -11.46
CA GLY A 221 -6.26 -16.57 -10.71
C GLY A 221 -6.17 -16.37 -9.20
N GLY A 222 -4.95 -16.25 -8.64
CA GLY A 222 -4.75 -15.95 -7.21
C GLY A 222 -5.27 -14.55 -6.86
N ARG A 223 -4.98 -13.55 -7.71
CA ARG A 223 -5.49 -12.18 -7.52
C ARG A 223 -7.01 -12.13 -7.62
N GLU A 224 -7.61 -12.80 -8.61
CA GLU A 224 -9.06 -12.87 -8.77
C GLU A 224 -9.74 -13.49 -7.54
N GLN A 225 -9.22 -14.61 -7.04
CA GLN A 225 -9.75 -15.26 -5.83
C GLN A 225 -9.71 -14.34 -4.62
N TRP A 226 -8.57 -13.64 -4.41
CA TRP A 226 -8.43 -12.68 -3.31
C TRP A 226 -9.33 -11.46 -3.50
N ALA A 227 -9.44 -10.92 -4.72
CA ALA A 227 -10.29 -9.78 -5.01
C ALA A 227 -11.76 -10.07 -4.70
N LEU A 228 -12.30 -11.23 -5.15
CA LEU A 228 -13.68 -11.64 -4.88
C LEU A 228 -13.94 -11.90 -3.38
N ARG A 229 -12.97 -12.49 -2.67
CA ARG A 229 -13.07 -12.72 -1.23
C ARG A 229 -13.08 -11.42 -0.45
N LEU A 230 -12.16 -10.53 -0.74
CA LEU A 230 -12.06 -9.22 -0.09
C LEU A 230 -13.26 -8.33 -0.42
N GLU A 231 -13.72 -8.32 -1.65
CA GLU A 231 -14.93 -7.59 -2.05
C GLU A 231 -16.14 -8.02 -1.21
N ARG A 232 -16.41 -9.33 -1.11
CA ARG A 232 -17.51 -9.85 -0.28
C ARG A 232 -17.38 -9.44 1.19
N ALA A 233 -16.19 -9.59 1.76
CA ALA A 233 -15.95 -9.26 3.15
C ALA A 233 -16.10 -7.75 3.41
N LEU A 234 -15.54 -6.90 2.55
CA LEU A 234 -15.61 -5.44 2.69
C LEU A 234 -17.04 -4.90 2.53
N ARG A 235 -17.84 -5.48 1.61
CA ARG A 235 -19.26 -5.10 1.47
C ARG A 235 -20.13 -5.52 2.64
N ALA A 236 -19.76 -6.55 3.36
CA ALA A 236 -20.48 -6.99 4.56
C ALA A 236 -20.25 -6.10 5.79
N ILE A 237 -19.25 -5.21 5.75
CA ILE A 237 -18.93 -4.27 6.84
C ILE A 237 -19.75 -2.99 6.67
N HIS A 238 -20.63 -2.71 7.62
CA HIS A 238 -21.54 -1.54 7.65
C HIS A 238 -20.96 -0.31 8.31
#